data_1a59c2ae20c658ddc7ea3a86e7d118b8
#
_entry.id   1a59c2ae20c658ddc7ea3a86e7d118b8
#
_cell.length_a   1.000
_cell.length_b   1.000
_cell.length_c   1.000
_cell.angle_alpha   90.00
_cell.angle_beta   90.00
_cell.angle_gamma   90.00
#
_symmetry.space_group_name_H-M   'P 1'
#
loop_
_entity.id
_entity.type
_entity.pdbx_description
1 polymer ?
#
loop_
_entity_poly.entity_id
_entity_poly.type
_entity_poly.pdbx_seq_one_letter_code
_entity_poly.pdbx_strand_id
1 'polypeptide(L)'
;HCISSAASDVYKRQHLADTNFFRSLKRKPVIINTSRGEVIETGALLEALDNKSISDAIIDVWEHEPEINLELLRKVIIGTPHIAGYSADGKANATRMSLDAICRFFRIERNYEIHAPVPNSPVIHAENYENALLQIYNPAEDSDRLKNQPELFETLRGAVSYTHLRAHET
;
A
#
# COMPACT_ATOMS: atom_id res chain seq x y z
N HIS A 1 -8.92 0.67 -13.94
CA HIS A 1 -9.02 -0.77 -13.71
C HIS A 1 -8.38 -1.12 -12.38
N CYS A 2 -9.20 -1.50 -11.41
CA CYS A 2 -8.73 -2.12 -10.18
C CYS A 2 -8.43 -3.59 -10.50
N ILE A 3 -7.16 -3.98 -10.50
CA ILE A 3 -6.77 -5.38 -10.66
C ILE A 3 -6.82 -6.00 -9.28
N SER A 4 -7.94 -6.69 -8.97
CA SER A 4 -8.08 -7.47 -7.75
C SER A 4 -7.04 -8.58 -7.71
N SER A 5 -6.20 -8.59 -6.69
CA SER A 5 -5.21 -9.64 -6.46
C SER A 5 -5.84 -10.88 -5.86
N ALA A 6 -6.57 -11.67 -6.62
CA ALA A 6 -6.68 -13.08 -6.32
C ALA A 6 -5.37 -13.76 -6.74
N ALA A 7 -4.86 -14.63 -5.90
CA ALA A 7 -3.59 -15.34 -6.04
C ALA A 7 -3.52 -16.20 -7.31
N SER A 8 -3.51 -15.59 -8.47
CA SER A 8 -3.26 -16.25 -9.73
C SER A 8 -2.03 -15.65 -10.37
N ASP A 9 -0.95 -16.43 -10.26
CA ASP A 9 0.20 -16.35 -11.15
C ASP A 9 0.95 -14.99 -11.09
N VAL A 10 1.70 -14.75 -10.00
CA VAL A 10 2.66 -13.65 -9.89
C VAL A 10 3.54 -13.58 -11.13
N TYR A 11 3.92 -14.72 -11.68
CA TYR A 11 4.71 -14.84 -12.91
C TYR A 11 4.03 -14.21 -14.15
N LYS A 12 2.71 -14.30 -14.28
CA LYS A 12 1.98 -13.72 -15.45
C LYS A 12 1.76 -12.21 -15.33
N ARG A 13 2.08 -11.60 -14.20
CA ARG A 13 1.85 -10.16 -13.94
C ARG A 13 3.14 -9.34 -13.88
N GLN A 14 4.30 -9.98 -14.04
CA GLN A 14 5.56 -9.27 -14.07
C GLN A 14 5.59 -8.32 -15.26
N HIS A 15 5.96 -7.08 -14.98
CA HIS A 15 6.12 -6.00 -15.96
C HIS A 15 4.88 -5.78 -16.87
N LEU A 16 3.66 -5.92 -16.28
CA LEU A 16 2.44 -5.55 -17.03
C LEU A 16 2.44 -4.07 -17.45
N ALA A 17 3.03 -3.23 -16.63
CA ALA A 17 3.27 -1.83 -16.95
C ALA A 17 4.74 -1.66 -17.36
N ASP A 18 5.04 -2.04 -18.58
CA ASP A 18 6.32 -1.86 -19.27
C ASP A 18 6.36 -0.54 -20.06
N THR A 19 7.45 -0.31 -20.78
CA THR A 19 7.61 0.86 -21.66
C THR A 19 6.48 0.95 -22.71
N ASN A 20 6.00 -0.17 -23.25
CA ASN A 20 4.91 -0.16 -24.25
C ASN A 20 3.59 0.26 -23.64
N PHE A 21 3.32 -0.21 -22.41
CA PHE A 21 2.15 0.25 -21.64
C PHE A 21 2.15 1.76 -21.49
N PHE A 22 3.25 2.36 -21.01
CA PHE A 22 3.33 3.81 -20.79
C PHE A 22 3.24 4.60 -22.09
N ARG A 23 3.83 4.11 -23.20
CA ARG A 23 3.71 4.72 -24.53
C ARG A 23 2.31 4.65 -25.11
N SER A 24 1.50 3.69 -24.70
CA SER A 24 0.11 3.55 -25.16
C SER A 24 -0.87 4.51 -24.52
N LEU A 25 -0.46 5.19 -23.43
CA LEU A 25 -1.33 6.09 -22.69
C LEU A 25 -1.68 7.34 -23.52
N LYS A 26 -2.99 7.60 -23.66
CA LYS A 26 -3.50 8.79 -24.37
C LYS A 26 -3.65 10.03 -23.50
N ARG A 27 -3.62 9.84 -22.20
CA ARG A 27 -3.71 10.91 -21.19
C ARG A 27 -2.55 10.74 -20.22
N LYS A 28 -2.29 11.76 -19.43
CA LYS A 28 -1.26 11.74 -18.36
C LYS A 28 -1.91 11.36 -17.03
N PRO A 29 -2.12 10.07 -16.73
CA PRO A 29 -2.71 9.66 -15.47
C PRO A 29 -1.72 9.80 -14.32
N VAL A 30 -2.24 9.78 -13.08
CA VAL A 30 -1.46 9.35 -11.91
C VAL A 30 -1.48 7.83 -11.87
N ILE A 31 -0.32 7.21 -11.70
CA ILE A 31 -0.19 5.75 -11.53
C ILE A 31 -0.20 5.41 -10.05
N ILE A 32 -1.02 4.43 -9.65
CA ILE A 32 -1.07 3.96 -8.27
C ILE A 32 -0.79 2.47 -8.26
N ASN A 33 0.25 2.05 -7.53
CA ASN A 33 0.57 0.64 -7.32
C ASN A 33 0.64 0.29 -5.83
N THR A 34 -0.35 -0.48 -5.37
CA THR A 34 -0.45 -1.05 -4.02
C THR A 34 -0.60 -2.58 -4.09
N SER A 35 -0.19 -3.20 -5.18
CA SER A 35 -0.35 -4.64 -5.40
C SER A 35 0.96 -5.42 -5.20
N ARG A 36 1.88 -5.35 -6.16
CA ARG A 36 3.24 -5.93 -6.10
C ARG A 36 4.20 -5.07 -6.93
N GLY A 37 5.45 -4.97 -6.48
CA GLY A 37 6.49 -4.17 -7.14
C GLY A 37 6.71 -4.60 -8.59
N GLU A 38 6.81 -5.89 -8.83
CA GLU A 38 7.09 -6.49 -10.13
C GLU A 38 5.99 -6.26 -11.18
N VAL A 39 4.83 -5.72 -10.81
CA VAL A 39 3.78 -5.37 -11.77
C VAL A 39 4.21 -4.22 -12.68
N ILE A 40 5.03 -3.31 -12.17
CA ILE A 40 5.55 -2.16 -12.90
C ILE A 40 7.06 -2.30 -13.05
N GLU A 41 7.55 -2.26 -14.27
CA GLU A 41 8.98 -2.17 -14.53
C GLU A 41 9.53 -0.80 -14.07
N THR A 42 10.45 -0.81 -13.10
CA THR A 42 10.99 0.42 -12.49
C THR A 42 11.60 1.36 -13.52
N GLY A 43 12.34 0.83 -14.51
CA GLY A 43 12.95 1.63 -15.59
C GLY A 43 11.91 2.31 -16.47
N ALA A 44 10.84 1.60 -16.81
CA ALA A 44 9.75 2.13 -17.63
C ALA A 44 8.96 3.23 -16.89
N LEU A 45 8.76 3.08 -15.57
CA LEU A 45 8.10 4.09 -14.75
C LEU A 45 8.97 5.35 -14.61
N LEU A 46 10.28 5.20 -14.42
CA LEU A 46 11.22 6.32 -14.40
C LEU A 46 11.19 7.08 -15.74
N GLU A 47 11.28 6.37 -16.86
CA GLU A 47 11.17 6.99 -18.21
C GLU A 47 9.84 7.74 -18.36
N ALA A 48 8.72 7.14 -17.90
CA ALA A 48 7.41 7.75 -18.02
C ALA A 48 7.23 9.02 -17.17
N LEU A 49 7.86 9.08 -15.99
CA LEU A 49 7.93 10.30 -15.16
C LEU A 49 8.78 11.39 -15.83
N ASP A 50 9.96 11.03 -16.37
CA ASP A 50 10.90 11.98 -16.97
C ASP A 50 10.36 12.61 -18.26
N ASN A 51 9.76 11.81 -19.13
CA ASN A 51 9.19 12.28 -20.39
C ASN A 51 7.76 12.84 -20.22
N LYS A 52 7.22 12.82 -18.98
CA LYS A 52 5.87 13.31 -18.64
C LYS A 52 4.75 12.63 -19.41
N SER A 53 4.89 11.33 -19.71
CA SER A 53 3.79 10.50 -20.24
C SER A 53 2.73 10.25 -19.17
N ILE A 54 3.10 10.31 -17.92
CA ILE A 54 2.21 10.30 -16.75
C ILE A 54 2.35 11.60 -15.99
N SER A 55 1.35 11.97 -15.18
CA SER A 55 1.42 13.18 -14.36
C SER A 55 2.21 12.95 -13.08
N ASP A 56 2.07 11.78 -12.46
CA ASP A 56 2.79 11.40 -11.24
C ASP A 56 2.58 9.91 -10.93
N ALA A 57 3.20 9.44 -9.83
CA ALA A 57 3.01 8.09 -9.30
C ALA A 57 2.89 8.06 -7.77
N ILE A 58 2.07 7.11 -7.27
CA ILE A 58 1.92 6.74 -5.86
C ILE A 58 2.29 5.27 -5.76
N ILE A 59 3.38 4.96 -5.07
CA ILE A 59 3.98 3.63 -5.03
C ILE A 59 4.11 3.16 -3.59
N ASP A 60 3.42 2.07 -3.28
CA ASP A 60 3.51 1.39 -1.99
C ASP A 60 4.38 0.13 -2.06
N VAL A 61 4.51 -0.46 -3.24
CA VAL A 61 5.22 -1.72 -3.48
C VAL A 61 6.29 -1.52 -4.55
N TRP A 62 7.48 -2.09 -4.34
CA TRP A 62 8.66 -1.80 -5.12
C TRP A 62 9.30 -3.07 -5.67
N GLU A 63 9.99 -2.99 -6.81
CA GLU A 63 10.89 -4.06 -7.21
C GLU A 63 12.07 -4.12 -6.24
N HIS A 64 12.51 -5.33 -5.93
CA HIS A 64 13.68 -5.62 -5.09
C HIS A 64 13.58 -5.15 -3.63
N GLU A 65 12.37 -5.12 -3.05
CA GLU A 65 12.24 -4.84 -1.62
C GLU A 65 13.13 -5.76 -0.76
N PRO A 66 13.81 -5.23 0.27
CA PRO A 66 13.77 -3.87 0.77
C PRO A 66 14.79 -2.90 0.09
N GLU A 67 15.62 -3.37 -0.84
CA GLU A 67 16.64 -2.58 -1.56
C GLU A 67 16.00 -1.83 -2.74
N ILE A 68 15.09 -0.90 -2.43
CA ILE A 68 14.28 -0.19 -3.41
C ILE A 68 15.08 0.82 -4.24
N ASN A 69 14.58 1.17 -5.42
CA ASN A 69 15.21 2.18 -6.27
C ASN A 69 15.04 3.60 -5.68
N LEU A 70 16.12 4.18 -5.21
CA LEU A 70 16.13 5.50 -4.55
C LEU A 70 15.85 6.67 -5.51
N GLU A 71 16.13 6.52 -6.81
CA GLU A 71 15.78 7.52 -7.79
C GLU A 71 14.27 7.58 -7.98
N LEU A 72 13.63 6.42 -8.11
CA LEU A 72 12.18 6.33 -8.20
C LEU A 72 11.51 6.87 -6.94
N LEU A 73 12.01 6.49 -5.74
CA LEU A 73 11.47 6.98 -4.46
C LEU A 73 11.47 8.52 -4.38
N ARG A 74 12.52 9.17 -4.88
CA ARG A 74 12.59 10.64 -4.89
C ARG A 74 11.64 11.29 -5.89
N LYS A 75 11.32 10.61 -7.00
CA LYS A 75 10.49 11.15 -8.09
C LYS A 75 8.99 11.01 -7.86
N VAL A 76 8.55 9.96 -7.17
CA VAL A 76 7.12 9.74 -6.93
C VAL A 76 6.55 10.73 -5.92
N ILE A 77 5.28 11.11 -6.10
CA ILE A 77 4.60 12.04 -5.17
C ILE A 77 4.47 11.42 -3.78
N ILE A 78 4.03 10.16 -3.70
CA ILE A 78 3.96 9.38 -2.45
C ILE A 78 4.64 8.03 -2.69
N GLY A 79 5.60 7.70 -1.81
CA GLY A 79 6.26 6.40 -1.77
C GLY A 79 6.23 5.85 -0.36
N THR A 80 5.55 4.71 -0.14
CA THR A 80 5.36 4.11 1.17
C THR A 80 6.02 2.73 1.26
N PRO A 81 6.38 2.24 2.46
CA PRO A 81 7.16 1.02 2.63
C PRO A 81 6.28 -0.25 2.67
N HIS A 82 5.48 -0.51 1.64
CA HIS A 82 4.61 -1.68 1.48
C HIS A 82 3.65 -1.87 2.66
N ILE A 83 2.86 -0.85 2.93
CA ILE A 83 1.97 -0.76 4.10
C ILE A 83 0.49 -0.95 3.77
N ALA A 84 0.11 -1.02 2.50
CA ALA A 84 -1.26 -1.27 2.10
C ALA A 84 -1.76 -2.61 2.67
N GLY A 85 -2.83 -2.54 3.47
CA GLY A 85 -3.36 -3.71 4.20
C GLY A 85 -2.71 -3.98 5.56
N TYR A 86 -1.74 -3.20 5.99
CA TYR A 86 -1.07 -3.35 7.30
C TYR A 86 -1.86 -2.72 8.47
N SER A 87 -3.04 -2.17 8.24
CA SER A 87 -3.90 -1.65 9.30
C SER A 87 -4.29 -2.75 10.30
N ALA A 88 -4.58 -2.37 11.55
CA ALA A 88 -5.02 -3.28 12.59
C ALA A 88 -6.29 -4.04 12.17
N ASP A 89 -7.23 -3.35 11.51
CA ASP A 89 -8.45 -3.94 10.95
C ASP A 89 -8.13 -4.95 9.83
N GLY A 90 -7.21 -4.61 8.93
CA GLY A 90 -6.77 -5.49 7.84
C GLY A 90 -6.17 -6.79 8.39
N LYS A 91 -5.29 -6.69 9.38
CA LYS A 91 -4.67 -7.86 10.05
C LYS A 91 -5.70 -8.71 10.80
N ALA A 92 -6.59 -8.10 11.58
CA ALA A 92 -7.65 -8.80 12.28
C ALA A 92 -8.59 -9.52 11.30
N ASN A 93 -8.98 -8.85 10.20
CA ASN A 93 -9.81 -9.44 9.16
C ASN A 93 -9.12 -10.61 8.44
N ALA A 94 -7.85 -10.47 8.08
CA ALA A 94 -7.08 -11.54 7.44
C ALA A 94 -6.99 -12.78 8.34
N THR A 95 -6.70 -12.59 9.63
CA THR A 95 -6.66 -13.68 10.62
C THR A 95 -8.02 -14.33 10.76
N ARG A 96 -9.10 -13.55 10.90
CA ARG A 96 -10.46 -14.08 10.99
C ARG A 96 -10.85 -14.89 9.77
N MET A 97 -10.62 -14.36 8.56
CA MET A 97 -10.96 -15.06 7.32
C MET A 97 -10.19 -16.37 7.16
N SER A 98 -8.92 -16.40 7.55
CA SER A 98 -8.10 -17.61 7.50
C SER A 98 -8.61 -18.68 8.47
N LEU A 99 -8.90 -18.30 9.72
CA LEU A 99 -9.47 -19.20 10.72
C LEU A 99 -10.87 -19.68 10.33
N ASP A 100 -11.72 -18.81 9.82
CA ASP A 100 -13.06 -19.18 9.31
C ASP A 100 -12.97 -20.22 8.18
N ALA A 101 -11.98 -20.08 7.28
CA ALA A 101 -11.75 -21.04 6.21
C ALA A 101 -11.31 -22.41 6.75
N ILE A 102 -10.40 -22.43 7.72
CA ILE A 102 -9.93 -23.65 8.41
C ILE A 102 -11.09 -24.32 9.14
N CYS A 103 -11.83 -23.58 9.95
CA CYS A 103 -12.99 -24.10 10.70
C CYS A 103 -14.04 -24.72 9.77
N ARG A 104 -14.35 -24.06 8.65
CA ARG A 104 -15.26 -24.61 7.64
C ARG A 104 -14.74 -25.88 7.01
N PHE A 105 -13.46 -25.91 6.63
CA PHE A 105 -12.86 -27.09 5.98
C PHE A 105 -12.84 -28.31 6.90
N PHE A 106 -12.44 -28.15 8.16
CA PHE A 106 -12.34 -29.23 9.14
C PHE A 106 -13.64 -29.47 9.93
N ARG A 107 -14.72 -28.69 9.65
CA ARG A 107 -16.00 -28.75 10.38
C ARG A 107 -15.82 -28.57 11.90
N ILE A 108 -14.92 -27.65 12.28
CA ILE A 108 -14.68 -27.26 13.67
C ILE A 108 -15.66 -26.13 14.02
N GLU A 109 -16.30 -26.23 15.19
CA GLU A 109 -17.16 -25.17 15.68
C GLU A 109 -16.33 -23.91 15.97
N ARG A 110 -16.85 -22.76 15.53
CA ARG A 110 -16.23 -21.48 15.74
C ARG A 110 -16.57 -20.97 17.15
N ASN A 111 -15.58 -20.89 18.03
CA ASN A 111 -15.71 -20.42 19.42
C ASN A 111 -14.77 -19.26 19.77
N TYR A 112 -14.36 -18.45 18.80
CA TYR A 112 -13.47 -17.32 18.98
C TYR A 112 -14.04 -16.06 18.33
N GLU A 113 -13.66 -14.92 18.89
CA GLU A 113 -13.89 -13.61 18.29
C GLU A 113 -12.56 -12.91 18.06
N ILE A 114 -12.38 -12.32 16.88
CA ILE A 114 -11.19 -11.56 16.52
C ILE A 114 -11.67 -10.15 16.16
N HIS A 115 -11.31 -9.21 17.00
CA HIS A 115 -11.59 -7.80 16.80
C HIS A 115 -10.29 -7.02 16.62
N ALA A 116 -10.33 -6.00 15.78
CA ALA A 116 -9.28 -5.00 15.77
C ALA A 116 -9.31 -4.22 17.09
N PRO A 117 -8.17 -3.74 17.59
CA PRO A 117 -8.15 -2.83 18.73
C PRO A 117 -9.05 -1.62 18.47
N VAL A 118 -9.85 -1.24 19.44
CA VAL A 118 -10.71 -0.05 19.35
C VAL A 118 -9.84 1.18 19.58
N PRO A 119 -9.94 2.22 18.76
CA PRO A 119 -9.22 3.46 18.98
C PRO A 119 -9.67 4.15 20.26
N ASN A 120 -8.74 4.78 20.98
CA ASN A 120 -9.04 5.50 22.24
C ASN A 120 -9.99 6.68 22.03
N SER A 121 -9.98 7.29 20.86
CA SER A 121 -10.91 8.34 20.45
C SER A 121 -11.60 7.95 19.15
N PRO A 122 -12.81 7.36 19.22
CA PRO A 122 -13.54 6.92 18.02
C PRO A 122 -14.22 8.08 17.27
N VAL A 123 -14.16 9.29 17.81
CA VAL A 123 -14.81 10.47 17.23
C VAL A 123 -13.76 11.38 16.59
N ILE A 124 -13.95 11.65 15.30
CA ILE A 124 -13.13 12.57 14.52
C ILE A 124 -13.95 13.84 14.27
N HIS A 125 -13.35 15.00 14.58
CA HIS A 125 -13.92 16.29 14.26
C HIS A 125 -13.23 16.86 13.01
N ALA A 126 -13.93 16.91 11.89
CA ALA A 126 -13.39 17.36 10.62
C ALA A 126 -14.37 18.31 9.92
N GLU A 127 -13.84 19.29 9.23
CA GLU A 127 -14.64 20.28 8.46
C GLU A 127 -15.18 19.65 7.17
N ASN A 128 -14.51 18.66 6.62
CA ASN A 128 -14.89 17.95 5.40
C ASN A 128 -14.40 16.50 5.42
N TYR A 129 -14.83 15.72 4.42
CA TYR A 129 -14.51 14.30 4.30
C TYR A 129 -13.00 14.04 4.12
N GLU A 130 -12.33 14.86 3.33
CA GLU A 130 -10.89 14.76 3.07
C GLU A 130 -10.09 14.96 4.35
N ASN A 131 -10.43 15.96 5.15
CA ASN A 131 -9.81 16.20 6.46
C ASN A 131 -10.05 15.06 7.43
N ALA A 132 -11.25 14.44 7.40
CA ALA A 132 -11.53 13.26 8.22
C ALA A 132 -10.61 12.10 7.85
N LEU A 133 -10.46 11.80 6.55
CA LEU A 133 -9.59 10.73 6.08
C LEU A 133 -8.12 10.97 6.45
N LEU A 134 -7.61 12.18 6.29
CA LEU A 134 -6.22 12.51 6.62
C LEU A 134 -5.95 12.50 8.14
N GLN A 135 -6.97 12.73 8.96
CA GLN A 135 -6.85 12.56 10.41
C GLN A 135 -6.80 11.08 10.81
N ILE A 136 -7.50 10.20 10.06
CA ILE A 136 -7.42 8.76 10.27
C ILE A 136 -6.03 8.25 9.87
N TYR A 137 -5.59 8.63 8.68
CA TYR A 137 -4.30 8.22 8.16
C TYR A 137 -3.81 9.17 7.05
N ASN A 138 -2.59 9.67 7.23
CA ASN A 138 -1.92 10.53 6.25
C ASN A 138 -0.71 9.79 5.63
N PRO A 139 -0.82 9.24 4.40
CA PRO A 139 0.27 8.51 3.76
C PRO A 139 1.49 9.38 3.42
N ALA A 140 1.33 10.69 3.37
CA ALA A 140 2.46 11.59 3.12
C ALA A 140 3.51 11.54 4.24
N GLU A 141 3.09 11.33 5.50
CA GLU A 141 4.01 11.22 6.64
C GLU A 141 4.92 9.99 6.52
N ASP A 142 4.37 8.84 6.12
CA ASP A 142 5.18 7.64 5.91
C ASP A 142 6.05 7.75 4.66
N SER A 143 5.56 8.45 3.62
CA SER A 143 6.36 8.79 2.45
C SER A 143 7.57 9.67 2.81
N ASP A 144 7.37 10.70 3.62
CA ASP A 144 8.45 11.58 4.06
C ASP A 144 9.47 10.83 4.91
N ARG A 145 9.00 9.94 5.81
CA ARG A 145 9.90 9.09 6.61
C ARG A 145 10.74 8.19 5.73
N LEU A 146 10.12 7.49 4.76
CA LEU A 146 10.84 6.60 3.84
C LEU A 146 11.81 7.37 2.94
N LYS A 147 11.44 8.54 2.43
CA LYS A 147 12.32 9.39 1.63
C LYS A 147 13.54 9.89 2.40
N ASN A 148 13.39 10.15 3.71
CA ASN A 148 14.46 10.61 4.58
C ASN A 148 15.35 9.47 5.09
N GLN A 149 14.81 8.26 5.27
CA GLN A 149 15.50 7.10 5.86
C GLN A 149 15.15 5.81 5.10
N PRO A 150 15.51 5.69 3.80
CA PRO A 150 15.14 4.53 2.98
C PRO A 150 15.75 3.21 3.46
N GLU A 151 16.89 3.26 4.17
CA GLU A 151 17.54 2.12 4.80
C GLU A 151 16.71 1.48 5.93
N LEU A 152 15.72 2.20 6.45
CA LEU A 152 14.80 1.71 7.47
C LEU A 152 13.51 1.12 6.90
N PHE A 153 13.47 0.75 5.61
CA PHE A 153 12.28 0.26 4.92
C PHE A 153 11.47 -0.76 5.74
N GLU A 154 12.10 -1.86 6.18
CA GLU A 154 11.44 -2.91 6.97
C GLU A 154 11.00 -2.43 8.35
N THR A 155 11.78 -1.57 8.99
CA THR A 155 11.44 -0.98 10.28
C THR A 155 10.20 -0.09 10.16
N LEU A 156 10.17 0.77 9.14
CA LEU A 156 9.03 1.65 8.86
C LEU A 156 7.79 0.85 8.49
N ARG A 157 7.94 -0.20 7.67
CA ARG A 157 6.86 -1.13 7.34
C ARG A 157 6.26 -1.79 8.59
N GLY A 158 7.11 -2.26 9.51
CA GLY A 158 6.68 -2.85 10.77
C GLY A 158 5.99 -1.86 11.71
N ALA A 159 6.46 -0.63 11.75
CA ALA A 159 5.98 0.42 12.65
C ALA A 159 4.57 0.94 12.31
N VAL A 160 4.15 0.86 11.06
CA VAL A 160 2.83 1.34 10.59
C VAL A 160 1.66 0.77 11.39
N SER A 161 1.75 -0.50 11.80
CA SER A 161 0.71 -1.14 12.62
C SER A 161 0.43 -0.41 13.93
N TYR A 162 1.48 0.18 14.53
CA TYR A 162 1.37 0.96 15.78
C TYR A 162 0.99 2.41 15.52
N THR A 163 1.40 2.96 14.38
CA THR A 163 1.08 4.34 14.01
C THR A 163 -0.41 4.50 13.72
N HIS A 164 -1.02 3.55 13.02
CA HIS A 164 -2.47 3.57 12.78
C HIS A 164 -3.27 3.44 14.07
N LEU A 165 -2.84 2.63 15.03
CA LEU A 165 -3.45 2.57 16.36
C LEU A 165 -3.30 3.88 17.14
N ARG A 166 -2.19 4.61 16.95
CA ARG A 166 -1.95 5.90 17.61
C ARG A 166 -2.67 7.07 16.94
N ALA A 167 -2.88 7.05 15.64
CA ALA A 167 -3.69 8.05 14.95
C ALA A 167 -5.17 8.01 15.42
N HIS A 168 -5.59 6.85 15.95
CA HIS A 168 -6.87 6.70 16.62
C HIS A 168 -6.81 7.01 18.13
N GLU A 169 -5.61 7.22 18.69
CA GLU A 169 -5.38 7.53 20.11
C GLU A 169 -5.31 9.04 20.41
N THR A 170 -5.28 9.89 19.38
CA THR A 170 -5.30 11.36 19.51
C THR A 170 -6.62 11.94 19.06
#